data_f363471132746bd3bd91c43984a50d7e
#
_entry.id   f363471132746bd3bd91c43984a50d7e
#
_cell.length_a   1.000
_cell.length_b   1.000
_cell.length_c   1.000
_cell.angle_alpha   90.00
_cell.angle_beta   90.00
_cell.angle_gamma   90.00
#
_symmetry.space_group_name_H-M   'P 1'
#
loop_
_entity.id
_entity.type
_entity.pdbx_description
1 polymer ?
#
loop_
_entity_poly.entity_id
_entity_poly.type
_entity_poly.pdbx_seq_one_letter_code
_entity_poly.pdbx_strand_id
1 'polypeptide(L)'
;IIFLDIDGVLNHDQWYISEEYQSLHQNEDNELDIDPKCAERINKICEQTGAKIVISSDWRISWYGTLMRLQRGGINTEYIIDKTPELLWIDIPGLDKSRGSEIETWINFNMDINQNYVIIDDRTDFKPNQQEHFIHINPHCGITDEDMNKAINILNTNF
;
A
#
# COMPACT_ATOMS: atom_id res chain seq x y z
N ILE A 1 -9.76 2.80 6.18
CA ILE A 1 -8.45 2.12 6.17
C ILE A 1 -7.90 2.07 4.75
N ILE A 2 -6.56 2.19 4.59
CA ILE A 2 -5.85 1.96 3.33
C ILE A 2 -5.04 0.67 3.49
N PHE A 3 -5.34 -0.37 2.70
CA PHE A 3 -4.45 -1.52 2.52
C PHE A 3 -3.48 -1.19 1.41
N LEU A 4 -2.21 -1.03 1.76
CA LEU A 4 -1.18 -0.46 0.88
C LEU A 4 -0.12 -1.50 0.52
N ASP A 5 0.02 -1.77 -0.78
CA ASP A 5 1.22 -2.40 -1.32
C ASP A 5 2.32 -1.38 -1.57
N ILE A 6 3.54 -1.83 -1.78
CA ILE A 6 4.72 -0.98 -1.95
C ILE A 6 5.30 -1.15 -3.35
N ASP A 7 5.64 -2.39 -3.73
CA ASP A 7 6.24 -2.67 -5.03
C ASP A 7 5.22 -2.44 -6.15
N GLY A 8 5.61 -1.71 -7.19
CA GLY A 8 4.70 -1.30 -8.26
C GLY A 8 3.75 -0.15 -7.91
N VAL A 9 3.66 0.25 -6.62
CA VAL A 9 2.76 1.31 -6.12
C VAL A 9 3.55 2.55 -5.72
N LEU A 10 4.49 2.41 -4.81
CA LEU A 10 5.33 3.51 -4.30
C LEU A 10 6.69 3.57 -4.97
N ASN A 11 7.20 2.43 -5.39
CA ASN A 11 8.34 2.26 -6.27
C ASN A 11 7.84 1.68 -7.59
N HIS A 12 8.36 2.10 -8.72
CA HIS A 12 7.84 1.73 -10.03
C HIS A 12 8.89 1.92 -11.13
N ASP A 13 8.64 1.34 -12.32
CA ASP A 13 9.62 1.32 -13.40
C ASP A 13 10.12 2.73 -13.79
N GLN A 14 9.20 3.69 -13.94
CA GLN A 14 9.57 5.06 -14.33
C GLN A 14 10.41 5.76 -13.25
N TRP A 15 10.20 5.44 -11.96
CA TRP A 15 11.02 5.96 -10.89
C TRP A 15 12.46 5.47 -11.01
N TYR A 16 12.65 4.17 -11.14
CA TYR A 16 13.98 3.56 -11.22
C TYR A 16 14.82 4.01 -12.41
N ILE A 17 14.19 4.39 -13.53
CA ILE A 17 14.90 4.92 -14.71
C ILE A 17 15.00 6.46 -14.74
N SER A 18 14.42 7.17 -13.76
CA SER A 18 14.44 8.63 -13.70
C SER A 18 15.84 9.18 -13.43
N GLU A 19 16.13 10.37 -13.95
CA GLU A 19 17.38 11.06 -13.65
C GLU A 19 17.52 11.38 -12.16
N GLU A 20 16.39 11.63 -11.48
CA GLU A 20 16.34 11.90 -10.05
C GLU A 20 16.79 10.67 -9.24
N TYR A 21 16.22 9.49 -9.51
CA TYR A 21 16.65 8.24 -8.88
C TYR A 21 18.12 7.94 -9.14
N GLN A 22 18.56 8.03 -10.40
CA GLN A 22 19.94 7.77 -10.80
C GLN A 22 20.92 8.72 -10.11
N SER A 23 20.56 10.00 -9.96
CA SER A 23 21.38 11.00 -9.26
C SER A 23 21.51 10.69 -7.76
N LEU A 24 20.42 10.28 -7.11
CA LEU A 24 20.41 9.92 -5.69
C LEU A 24 21.24 8.67 -5.40
N HIS A 25 21.28 7.71 -6.34
CA HIS A 25 21.98 6.43 -6.16
C HIS A 25 23.40 6.39 -6.72
N GLN A 26 23.98 7.54 -7.09
CA GLN A 26 25.41 7.64 -7.42
C GLN A 26 26.34 7.32 -6.23
N ASN A 27 25.84 7.46 -5.01
CA ASN A 27 26.53 7.07 -3.78
C ASN A 27 25.86 5.81 -3.24
N GLU A 28 26.64 4.74 -3.01
CA GLU A 28 26.16 3.41 -2.58
C GLU A 28 25.35 3.38 -1.27
N ASP A 29 25.34 4.48 -0.50
CA ASP A 29 24.69 4.58 0.82
C ASP A 29 23.23 5.09 0.74
N ASN A 30 22.69 5.37 -0.45
CA ASN A 30 21.35 5.93 -0.56
C ASN A 30 20.32 4.85 -0.96
N GLU A 31 19.55 4.39 0.02
CA GLU A 31 18.49 3.39 -0.15
C GLU A 31 17.10 4.04 -0.34
N LEU A 32 16.99 5.07 -1.17
CA LEU A 32 15.70 5.71 -1.45
C LEU A 32 14.98 4.97 -2.60
N ASP A 33 14.29 3.90 -2.29
CA ASP A 33 13.54 3.10 -3.28
C ASP A 33 12.17 3.70 -3.63
N ILE A 34 11.60 4.49 -2.73
CA ILE A 34 10.25 5.05 -2.82
C ILE A 34 10.28 6.35 -3.64
N ASP A 35 9.39 6.49 -4.62
CA ASP A 35 9.15 7.75 -5.31
C ASP A 35 8.48 8.75 -4.35
N PRO A 36 9.12 9.89 -4.04
CA PRO A 36 8.56 10.90 -3.14
C PRO A 36 7.19 11.43 -3.58
N LYS A 37 6.89 11.43 -4.88
CA LYS A 37 5.59 11.86 -5.41
C LYS A 37 4.50 10.83 -5.10
N CYS A 38 4.82 9.54 -5.15
CA CYS A 38 3.90 8.50 -4.74
C CYS A 38 3.65 8.55 -3.24
N ALA A 39 4.69 8.77 -2.43
CA ALA A 39 4.56 8.96 -0.99
C ALA A 39 3.69 10.18 -0.63
N GLU A 40 3.86 11.31 -1.32
CA GLU A 40 3.04 12.52 -1.14
C GLU A 40 1.55 12.23 -1.39
N ARG A 41 1.22 11.47 -2.44
CA ARG A 41 -0.17 11.10 -2.76
C ARG A 41 -0.81 10.27 -1.66
N ILE A 42 -0.10 9.28 -1.13
CA ILE A 42 -0.60 8.48 0.01
C ILE A 42 -0.82 9.37 1.24
N ASN A 43 0.12 10.24 1.58
CA ASN A 43 -0.05 11.17 2.69
C ASN A 43 -1.29 12.06 2.51
N LYS A 44 -1.51 12.59 1.30
CA LYS A 44 -2.70 13.40 0.97
C LYS A 44 -4.01 12.63 1.14
N ILE A 45 -4.05 11.33 0.78
CA ILE A 45 -5.24 10.51 1.03
C ILE A 45 -5.51 10.46 2.54
N CYS A 46 -4.47 10.18 3.35
CA CYS A 46 -4.62 10.13 4.81
C CYS A 46 -5.06 11.47 5.41
N GLU A 47 -4.46 12.57 4.96
CA GLU A 47 -4.79 13.93 5.42
C GLU A 47 -6.24 14.33 5.12
N GLN A 48 -6.74 14.00 3.93
CA GLN A 48 -8.08 14.41 3.49
C GLN A 48 -9.20 13.50 4.02
N THR A 49 -8.89 12.25 4.37
CA THR A 49 -9.91 11.27 4.76
C THR A 49 -9.83 10.83 6.22
N GLY A 50 -8.71 11.15 6.90
CA GLY A 50 -8.42 10.61 8.23
C GLY A 50 -8.05 9.11 8.22
N ALA A 51 -7.93 8.50 7.05
CA ALA A 51 -7.62 7.07 6.92
C ALA A 51 -6.25 6.74 7.50
N LYS A 52 -6.13 5.50 8.00
CA LYS A 52 -4.88 4.91 8.47
C LYS A 52 -4.43 3.82 7.51
N ILE A 53 -3.14 3.54 7.51
CA ILE A 53 -2.48 2.61 6.60
C ILE A 53 -2.24 1.28 7.31
N VAL A 54 -2.61 0.20 6.63
CA VAL A 54 -2.23 -1.18 6.95
C VAL A 54 -1.36 -1.67 5.79
N ILE A 55 -0.12 -2.03 6.08
CA ILE A 55 0.81 -2.51 5.05
C ILE A 55 0.41 -3.90 4.59
N SER A 56 0.11 -4.03 3.30
CA SER A 56 -0.30 -5.28 2.63
C SER A 56 0.76 -5.79 1.64
N SER A 57 1.98 -5.36 1.77
CA SER A 57 3.13 -5.71 0.94
C SER A 57 3.95 -6.84 1.52
N ASP A 58 4.70 -7.55 0.69
CA ASP A 58 5.68 -8.55 1.14
C ASP A 58 6.83 -7.92 1.95
N TRP A 59 7.03 -6.62 1.84
CA TRP A 59 7.96 -5.87 2.69
C TRP A 59 7.63 -5.97 4.18
N ARG A 60 6.37 -6.26 4.56
CA ARG A 60 5.93 -6.41 5.96
C ARG A 60 6.69 -7.47 6.76
N ILE A 61 7.39 -8.39 6.10
CA ILE A 61 8.24 -9.41 6.72
C ILE A 61 9.37 -8.74 7.52
N SER A 62 10.00 -7.70 6.98
CA SER A 62 11.03 -6.90 7.66
C SER A 62 10.45 -5.62 8.24
N TRP A 63 9.54 -5.72 9.22
CA TRP A 63 8.71 -4.62 9.70
C TRP A 63 9.47 -3.32 9.99
N TYR A 64 10.50 -3.37 10.83
CA TYR A 64 11.28 -2.16 11.16
C TYR A 64 12.02 -1.58 9.96
N GLY A 65 12.59 -2.44 9.12
CA GLY A 65 13.25 -2.02 7.88
C GLY A 65 12.28 -1.33 6.94
N THR A 66 11.07 -1.88 6.80
CA THR A 66 10.00 -1.28 5.98
C THR A 66 9.60 0.09 6.49
N LEU A 67 9.35 0.26 7.79
CA LEU A 67 8.99 1.56 8.35
C LEU A 67 10.09 2.61 8.12
N MET A 68 11.37 2.24 8.30
CA MET A 68 12.50 3.14 8.04
C MET A 68 12.58 3.55 6.56
N ARG A 69 12.40 2.62 5.63
CA ARG A 69 12.44 2.90 4.18
C ARG A 69 11.26 3.77 3.74
N LEU A 70 10.05 3.49 4.23
CA LEU A 70 8.86 4.31 3.98
C LEU A 70 9.04 5.73 4.51
N GLN A 71 9.55 5.88 5.73
CA GLN A 71 9.83 7.19 6.31
C GLN A 71 10.85 7.99 5.50
N ARG A 72 11.95 7.35 5.09
CA ARG A 72 12.97 7.97 4.21
C ARG A 72 12.38 8.38 2.86
N GLY A 73 11.46 7.58 2.31
CA GLY A 73 10.73 7.86 1.08
C GLY A 73 9.65 8.93 1.20
N GLY A 74 9.41 9.46 2.40
CA GLY A 74 8.48 10.57 2.62
C GLY A 74 7.09 10.16 3.10
N ILE A 75 6.83 8.87 3.38
CA ILE A 75 5.58 8.46 4.04
C ILE A 75 5.59 8.93 5.50
N ASN A 76 4.52 9.60 5.92
CA ASN A 76 4.31 9.88 7.33
C ASN A 76 3.91 8.59 8.07
N THR A 77 4.85 8.01 8.80
CA THR A 77 4.66 6.73 9.49
C THR A 77 3.66 6.77 10.64
N GLU A 78 3.21 7.94 11.09
CA GLU A 78 2.12 8.08 12.07
C GLU A 78 0.76 7.61 11.51
N TYR A 79 0.63 7.55 10.18
CA TYR A 79 -0.55 6.97 9.54
C TYR A 79 -0.53 5.44 9.53
N ILE A 80 0.64 4.80 9.66
CA ILE A 80 0.78 3.34 9.61
C ILE A 80 0.45 2.76 10.99
N ILE A 81 -0.61 1.95 11.04
CA ILE A 81 -1.08 1.37 12.29
C ILE A 81 -0.80 -0.13 12.42
N ASP A 82 -0.68 -0.85 11.29
CA ASP A 82 -0.54 -2.31 11.30
C ASP A 82 -0.07 -2.85 9.94
N LYS A 83 0.02 -4.17 9.86
CA LYS A 83 0.26 -4.95 8.64
C LYS A 83 -0.72 -6.12 8.55
N THR A 84 -1.02 -6.60 7.32
CA THR A 84 -1.82 -7.82 7.13
C THR A 84 -1.07 -9.07 7.62
N PRO A 85 -1.78 -10.14 8.04
CA PRO A 85 -1.15 -11.41 8.40
C PRO A 85 -0.46 -12.05 7.19
N GLU A 86 0.53 -12.88 7.45
CA GLU A 86 1.28 -13.62 6.45
C GLU A 86 0.74 -15.05 6.34
N LEU A 87 -0.32 -15.26 5.55
CA LEU A 87 -0.97 -16.56 5.40
C LEU A 87 -0.11 -17.58 4.65
N LEU A 88 0.89 -17.13 3.90
CA LEU A 88 1.79 -18.00 3.14
C LEU A 88 2.49 -19.06 4.02
N TRP A 89 2.83 -18.70 5.26
CA TRP A 89 3.54 -19.57 6.20
C TRP A 89 2.65 -20.49 7.01
N ILE A 90 1.33 -20.38 6.85
CA ILE A 90 0.37 -21.24 7.57
C ILE A 90 0.19 -22.54 6.79
N ASP A 91 0.54 -23.67 7.42
CA ASP A 91 0.41 -25.02 6.83
C ASP A 91 -0.97 -25.62 7.11
N ILE A 92 -1.98 -25.07 6.43
CA ILE A 92 -3.36 -25.60 6.43
C ILE A 92 -3.71 -25.98 4.99
N PRO A 93 -4.02 -27.25 4.71
CA PRO A 93 -4.43 -27.68 3.37
C PRO A 93 -5.69 -26.94 2.92
N GLY A 94 -5.66 -26.38 1.71
CA GLY A 94 -6.78 -25.66 1.12
C GLY A 94 -7.01 -24.23 1.63
N LEU A 95 -6.13 -23.72 2.50
CA LEU A 95 -6.18 -22.31 2.89
C LEU A 95 -5.91 -21.40 1.67
N ASP A 96 -6.82 -20.48 1.42
CA ASP A 96 -6.61 -19.42 0.44
C ASP A 96 -5.58 -18.43 1.02
N LYS A 97 -4.45 -18.31 0.34
CA LYS A 97 -3.30 -17.48 0.73
C LYS A 97 -3.13 -16.25 -0.17
N SER A 98 -4.20 -15.90 -0.91
CA SER A 98 -4.20 -14.69 -1.74
C SER A 98 -4.08 -13.43 -0.89
N ARG A 99 -3.64 -12.34 -1.50
CA ARG A 99 -3.61 -11.02 -0.88
C ARG A 99 -4.99 -10.62 -0.37
N GLY A 100 -6.04 -10.93 -1.13
CA GLY A 100 -7.42 -10.70 -0.71
C GLY A 100 -7.82 -11.44 0.56
N SER A 101 -7.33 -12.68 0.78
CA SER A 101 -7.57 -13.44 2.02
C SER A 101 -6.81 -12.88 3.21
N GLU A 102 -5.60 -12.38 3.02
CA GLU A 102 -4.84 -11.69 4.07
C GLU A 102 -5.55 -10.41 4.53
N ILE A 103 -6.05 -9.61 3.58
CA ILE A 103 -6.84 -8.40 3.86
C ILE A 103 -8.15 -8.75 4.56
N GLU A 104 -8.91 -9.72 4.05
CA GLU A 104 -10.16 -10.15 4.68
C GLU A 104 -9.95 -10.64 6.12
N THR A 105 -8.87 -11.37 6.36
CA THR A 105 -8.51 -11.83 7.71
C THR A 105 -8.26 -10.62 8.61
N TRP A 106 -7.50 -9.61 8.16
CA TRP A 106 -7.27 -8.40 8.94
C TRP A 106 -8.56 -7.64 9.23
N ILE A 107 -9.42 -7.47 8.22
CA ILE A 107 -10.73 -6.80 8.34
C ILE A 107 -11.58 -7.48 9.43
N ASN A 108 -11.71 -8.81 9.36
CA ASN A 108 -12.55 -9.57 10.28
C ASN A 108 -12.14 -9.46 11.76
N PHE A 109 -10.87 -9.18 12.03
CA PHE A 109 -10.35 -9.08 13.40
C PHE A 109 -10.23 -7.64 13.92
N ASN A 110 -10.19 -6.63 13.03
CA ASN A 110 -9.74 -5.28 13.41
C ASN A 110 -10.68 -4.17 12.99
N MET A 111 -11.60 -4.39 12.03
CA MET A 111 -12.48 -3.32 11.55
C MET A 111 -13.87 -3.38 12.19
N ASP A 112 -14.38 -2.20 12.49
CA ASP A 112 -15.80 -2.04 12.82
C ASP A 112 -16.68 -2.11 11.56
N ILE A 113 -17.92 -2.55 11.70
CA ILE A 113 -18.87 -2.80 10.62
C ILE A 113 -19.14 -1.55 9.74
N ASN A 114 -18.94 -0.35 10.29
CA ASN A 114 -19.18 0.93 9.59
C ASN A 114 -17.89 1.58 9.09
N GLN A 115 -16.75 0.90 9.20
CA GLN A 115 -15.47 1.46 8.77
C GLN A 115 -15.23 1.15 7.30
N ASN A 116 -14.96 2.19 6.50
CA ASN A 116 -14.65 2.03 5.08
C ASN A 116 -13.16 1.75 4.83
N TYR A 117 -12.86 1.12 3.68
CA TYR A 117 -11.49 0.85 3.30
C TYR A 117 -11.26 0.98 1.79
N VAL A 118 -9.99 1.09 1.41
CA VAL A 118 -9.52 1.00 0.03
C VAL A 118 -8.29 0.11 -0.04
N ILE A 119 -8.16 -0.65 -1.13
CA ILE A 119 -7.00 -1.47 -1.47
C ILE A 119 -6.26 -0.76 -2.61
N ILE A 120 -4.96 -0.51 -2.44
CA ILE A 120 -4.09 0.12 -3.43
C ILE A 120 -2.94 -0.84 -3.70
N ASP A 121 -2.97 -1.51 -4.86
CA ASP A 121 -2.07 -2.64 -5.17
C ASP A 121 -1.96 -2.81 -6.70
N ASP A 122 -0.83 -3.31 -7.19
CA ASP A 122 -0.63 -3.64 -8.60
C ASP A 122 -1.03 -5.09 -8.95
N ARG A 123 -1.26 -5.94 -7.95
CA ARG A 123 -1.76 -7.30 -8.09
C ARG A 123 -3.28 -7.32 -8.25
N THR A 124 -3.83 -8.49 -8.61
CA THR A 124 -5.27 -8.65 -8.88
C THR A 124 -5.92 -9.84 -8.16
N ASP A 125 -5.20 -10.48 -7.22
CA ASP A 125 -5.68 -11.65 -6.48
C ASP A 125 -6.57 -11.28 -5.28
N PHE A 126 -7.57 -10.43 -5.54
CA PHE A 126 -8.56 -9.95 -4.57
C PHE A 126 -9.91 -10.65 -4.73
N LYS A 127 -10.68 -10.67 -3.65
CA LYS A 127 -12.00 -11.31 -3.61
C LYS A 127 -13.06 -10.50 -4.34
N PRO A 128 -14.16 -11.14 -4.82
CA PRO A 128 -15.24 -10.42 -5.51
C PRO A 128 -15.84 -9.26 -4.70
N ASN A 129 -16.00 -9.42 -3.39
CA ASN A 129 -16.52 -8.41 -2.48
C ASN A 129 -15.53 -7.28 -2.16
N GLN A 130 -14.28 -7.38 -2.62
CA GLN A 130 -13.25 -6.35 -2.46
C GLN A 130 -13.10 -5.47 -3.70
N GLN A 131 -13.70 -5.84 -4.83
CA GLN A 131 -13.48 -5.19 -6.11
C GLN A 131 -13.92 -3.72 -6.15
N GLU A 132 -14.98 -3.35 -5.46
CA GLU A 132 -15.47 -1.96 -5.37
C GLU A 132 -14.60 -1.06 -4.47
N HIS A 133 -13.75 -1.68 -3.65
CA HIS A 133 -12.76 -1.02 -2.79
C HIS A 133 -11.34 -1.04 -3.39
N PHE A 134 -11.15 -1.66 -4.55
CA PHE A 134 -9.84 -1.92 -5.13
C PHE A 134 -9.47 -0.91 -6.21
N ILE A 135 -8.25 -0.38 -6.11
CA ILE A 135 -7.61 0.45 -7.13
C ILE A 135 -6.42 -0.33 -7.66
N HIS A 136 -6.54 -0.80 -8.90
CA HIS A 136 -5.46 -1.49 -9.60
C HIS A 136 -4.44 -0.48 -10.10
N ILE A 137 -3.24 -0.52 -9.54
CA ILE A 137 -2.13 0.37 -9.91
C ILE A 137 -1.35 -0.22 -11.09
N ASN A 138 -0.95 0.66 -12.00
CA ASN A 138 -0.03 0.29 -13.06
C ASN A 138 1.42 0.34 -12.53
N PRO A 139 2.14 -0.80 -12.41
CA PRO A 139 3.49 -0.85 -11.84
C PRO A 139 4.54 -0.10 -12.67
N HIS A 140 4.19 0.31 -13.89
CA HIS A 140 5.08 1.14 -14.70
C HIS A 140 5.18 2.59 -14.18
N CYS A 141 4.11 3.15 -13.62
CA CYS A 141 4.06 4.56 -13.19
C CYS A 141 3.73 4.77 -11.72
N GLY A 142 3.40 3.71 -10.97
CA GLY A 142 2.98 3.80 -9.58
C GLY A 142 1.63 4.51 -9.39
N ILE A 143 1.29 4.86 -8.14
CA ILE A 143 0.05 5.57 -7.84
C ILE A 143 0.05 6.97 -8.47
N THR A 144 -1.03 7.30 -9.20
CA THR A 144 -1.24 8.57 -9.90
C THR A 144 -2.16 9.52 -9.12
N ASP A 145 -2.29 10.77 -9.58
CA ASP A 145 -3.26 11.71 -9.02
C ASP A 145 -4.71 11.25 -9.26
N GLU A 146 -4.97 10.55 -10.36
CA GLU A 146 -6.27 9.95 -10.63
C GLU A 146 -6.60 8.85 -9.61
N ASP A 147 -5.64 7.97 -9.33
CA ASP A 147 -5.80 6.90 -8.34
C ASP A 147 -5.97 7.46 -6.92
N MET A 148 -5.20 8.49 -6.56
CA MET A 148 -5.37 9.22 -5.31
C MET A 148 -6.80 9.76 -5.15
N ASN A 149 -7.34 10.41 -6.19
CA ASN A 149 -8.71 10.94 -6.15
C ASN A 149 -9.76 9.83 -6.06
N LYS A 150 -9.57 8.70 -6.75
CA LYS A 150 -10.43 7.51 -6.60
C LYS A 150 -10.41 6.98 -5.17
N ALA A 151 -9.22 6.88 -4.55
CA ALA A 151 -9.08 6.42 -3.17
C ALA A 151 -9.83 7.32 -2.18
N ILE A 152 -9.69 8.64 -2.32
CA ILE A 152 -10.41 9.62 -1.50
C ILE A 152 -11.93 9.46 -1.67
N ASN A 153 -12.40 9.28 -2.89
CA ASN A 153 -13.83 9.09 -3.16
C ASN A 153 -14.35 7.79 -2.52
N ILE A 154 -13.66 6.65 -2.67
CA ILE A 154 -14.03 5.39 -2.04
C ILE A 154 -14.10 5.54 -0.53
N LEU A 155 -13.10 6.15 0.10
CA LEU A 155 -13.04 6.31 1.56
C LEU A 155 -14.11 7.24 2.12
N ASN A 156 -14.59 8.22 1.34
CA ASN A 156 -15.64 9.16 1.73
C ASN A 156 -17.05 8.70 1.36
N THR A 157 -17.20 7.60 0.61
CA THR A 157 -18.50 7.03 0.29
C THR A 157 -19.06 6.30 1.51
N ASN A 158 -20.28 6.60 1.93
CA ASN A 158 -20.99 5.80 2.93
C ASN A 158 -21.64 4.61 2.19
N PHE A 159 -21.15 3.42 2.43
CA PHE A 159 -21.78 2.16 1.99
C PHE A 159 -22.84 1.70 2.96
#